data_eed7474c2dff27309506dc3625dff4ef
#
_entry.id   eed7474c2dff27309506dc3625dff4ef
#
_cell.length_a   1.000
_cell.length_b   1.000
_cell.length_c   1.000
_cell.angle_alpha   90.00
_cell.angle_beta   90.00
_cell.angle_gamma   90.00
#
_symmetry.space_group_name_H-M   'P 1'
#
loop_
_entity.id
_entity.type
_entity.pdbx_description
1 polymer ?
#
loop_
_entity_poly.entity_id
_entity_poly.type
_entity_poly.pdbx_seq_one_letter_code
_entity_poly.pdbx_strand_id
1 'polypeptide(L)'
;MHGQWTRELEQRSAAKRAAALSSLMAALAITLLKLLTGVLTGSLGMLSEAAHSAVDLIASAITLITVRVSDRPADEDHNYGHGKLESLSAGIETLIMAASCFWIAREAILRILHRSHLDLRWSIWPFVVLLLSMAVDYTRSRSLHRVAQEQRSDALEADAMHFGTDLWSAAAVFVGLLASFAGQRFSLPALEYADPIAALVVSGVIVSVTWRLARTTIDSLLDATPSEARAQIRRDLVNDLEAVDGVLTVERVRVRRSGSDYFVDLTLGMPRNLTFQRSEQITFAATAAVQKRLPGADVVIHSVPTATVGESVFDRIRAVAARSNLNLHDVSVQQYEGAHHVEQHLEVPETMSLQEAHDIATQLESEIRREVPSVATVLTHIESEPATIAYPAQFAANENLNRQLFEIAAEFPEIQDIHEITVTRGHSGAANSVQINCHVTLPDDLPMSRVHEVITEFENAFRLRHPQVARVLIHPEPATDNRR
;
A
#
# COMPACT_ATOMS: atom_id res chain seq x y z
N MET A 1 -11.95 5.97 15.68
CA MET A 1 -10.86 6.38 14.75
C MET A 1 -11.34 7.25 13.58
N HIS A 2 -12.50 6.99 12.94
CA HIS A 2 -13.02 7.79 11.81
C HIS A 2 -13.14 9.31 12.09
N GLY A 3 -13.59 9.72 13.27
CA GLY A 3 -13.83 11.15 13.58
C GLY A 3 -12.57 12.00 13.85
N GLN A 4 -11.43 11.41 14.13
CA GLN A 4 -10.16 12.16 14.26
C GLN A 4 -9.55 12.40 12.88
N TRP A 5 -9.61 11.41 11.99
CA TRP A 5 -9.14 11.49 10.61
C TRP A 5 -9.82 12.56 9.78
N THR A 6 -11.15 12.64 9.87
CA THR A 6 -11.93 13.68 9.17
C THR A 6 -11.56 15.08 9.64
N ARG A 7 -11.33 15.28 10.93
CA ARG A 7 -10.90 16.59 11.46
C ARG A 7 -9.49 16.98 11.02
N GLU A 8 -8.55 16.04 10.97
CA GLU A 8 -7.19 16.32 10.49
C GLU A 8 -7.17 16.68 9.00
N LEU A 9 -7.96 15.99 8.17
CA LEU A 9 -8.12 16.31 6.74
C LEU A 9 -8.74 17.71 6.56
N GLU A 10 -9.78 18.04 7.30
CA GLU A 10 -10.39 19.36 7.28
C GLU A 10 -9.42 20.47 7.70
N GLN A 11 -8.61 20.25 8.73
CA GLN A 11 -7.59 21.20 9.19
C GLN A 11 -6.48 21.40 8.14
N ARG A 12 -6.01 20.32 7.50
CA ARG A 12 -5.03 20.39 6.41
C ARG A 12 -5.55 21.20 5.23
N SER A 13 -6.76 20.90 4.79
CA SER A 13 -7.42 21.59 3.70
C SER A 13 -7.66 23.07 4.04
N ALA A 14 -8.05 23.39 5.26
CA ALA A 14 -8.22 24.77 5.71
C ALA A 14 -6.90 25.55 5.73
N ALA A 15 -5.79 24.94 6.17
CA ALA A 15 -4.47 25.57 6.20
C ALA A 15 -3.95 25.88 4.77
N LYS A 16 -4.08 24.93 3.82
CA LYS A 16 -3.72 25.14 2.41
C LYS A 16 -4.55 26.28 1.79
N ARG A 17 -5.87 26.26 1.99
CA ARG A 17 -6.76 27.30 1.47
C ARG A 17 -6.47 28.68 2.06
N ALA A 18 -6.17 28.77 3.34
CA ALA A 18 -5.82 30.01 4.00
C ALA A 18 -4.50 30.59 3.44
N ALA A 19 -3.49 29.75 3.24
CA ALA A 19 -2.22 30.17 2.66
C ALA A 19 -2.40 30.66 1.21
N ALA A 20 -3.09 29.89 0.35
CA ALA A 20 -3.36 30.28 -1.03
C ALA A 20 -4.21 31.56 -1.12
N LEU A 21 -5.23 31.71 -0.26
CA LEU A 21 -6.04 32.92 -0.23
C LEU A 21 -5.25 34.16 0.24
N SER A 22 -4.40 34.02 1.25
CA SER A 22 -3.54 35.11 1.71
C SER A 22 -2.55 35.52 0.64
N SER A 23 -1.97 34.56 -0.13
CA SER A 23 -1.12 34.82 -1.26
C SER A 23 -1.85 35.58 -2.36
N LEU A 24 -3.04 35.16 -2.75
CA LEU A 24 -3.87 35.81 -3.76
C LEU A 24 -4.23 37.24 -3.36
N MET A 25 -4.60 37.47 -2.10
CA MET A 25 -4.93 38.83 -1.61
C MET A 25 -3.71 39.75 -1.62
N ALA A 26 -2.55 39.25 -1.27
CA ALA A 26 -1.29 39.98 -1.35
C ALA A 26 -0.91 40.33 -2.82
N ALA A 27 -1.09 39.36 -3.74
CA ALA A 27 -0.90 39.58 -5.18
C ALA A 27 -1.81 40.68 -5.69
N LEU A 28 -3.10 40.64 -5.35
CA LEU A 28 -4.07 41.64 -5.74
C LEU A 28 -3.67 43.04 -5.24
N ALA A 29 -3.29 43.14 -3.96
CA ALA A 29 -2.90 44.43 -3.36
C ALA A 29 -1.66 45.02 -4.05
N ILE A 30 -0.63 44.23 -4.32
CA ILE A 30 0.60 44.67 -5.00
C ILE A 30 0.31 45.05 -6.46
N THR A 31 -0.48 44.26 -7.18
CA THR A 31 -0.86 44.54 -8.57
C THR A 31 -1.62 45.90 -8.66
N LEU A 32 -2.58 46.12 -7.77
CA LEU A 32 -3.31 47.38 -7.72
C LEU A 32 -2.39 48.56 -7.35
N LEU A 33 -1.48 48.40 -6.41
CA LEU A 33 -0.50 49.42 -6.04
C LEU A 33 0.42 49.79 -7.19
N LYS A 34 0.98 48.81 -7.91
CA LYS A 34 1.83 49.00 -9.09
C LYS A 34 1.06 49.71 -10.22
N LEU A 35 -0.19 49.26 -10.47
CA LEU A 35 -1.05 49.86 -11.49
C LEU A 35 -1.35 51.34 -11.16
N LEU A 36 -1.79 51.63 -9.92
CA LEU A 36 -2.07 52.98 -9.47
C LEU A 36 -0.84 53.88 -9.59
N THR A 37 0.31 53.41 -9.12
CA THR A 37 1.58 54.17 -9.21
C THR A 37 1.96 54.41 -10.66
N GLY A 38 1.82 53.41 -11.53
CA GLY A 38 2.13 53.50 -12.97
C GLY A 38 1.24 54.55 -13.68
N VAL A 39 -0.08 54.54 -13.38
CA VAL A 39 -1.02 55.50 -13.95
C VAL A 39 -0.75 56.93 -13.43
N LEU A 40 -0.55 57.11 -12.12
CA LEU A 40 -0.37 58.40 -11.49
C LEU A 40 0.98 59.05 -11.88
N THR A 41 2.03 58.26 -12.10
CA THR A 41 3.36 58.75 -12.48
C THR A 41 3.59 58.78 -14.00
N GLY A 42 2.69 58.18 -14.80
CA GLY A 42 2.85 57.99 -16.24
C GLY A 42 4.05 57.10 -16.59
N SER A 43 4.53 56.30 -15.66
CA SER A 43 5.69 55.41 -15.83
C SER A 43 5.36 54.15 -16.61
N LEU A 44 5.83 54.03 -17.85
CA LEU A 44 5.66 52.78 -18.63
C LEU A 44 6.31 51.59 -17.95
N GLY A 45 7.43 51.75 -17.23
CA GLY A 45 8.07 50.68 -16.46
C GLY A 45 7.17 50.16 -15.37
N MET A 46 6.49 51.04 -14.59
CA MET A 46 5.53 50.64 -13.54
C MET A 46 4.26 49.97 -14.11
N LEU A 47 3.81 50.40 -15.31
CA LEU A 47 2.70 49.77 -16.00
C LEU A 47 3.10 48.37 -16.51
N SER A 48 4.32 48.20 -16.99
CA SER A 48 4.86 46.88 -17.38
C SER A 48 4.96 45.93 -16.16
N GLU A 49 5.43 46.42 -15.02
CA GLU A 49 5.49 45.70 -13.77
C GLU A 49 4.08 45.32 -13.24
N ALA A 50 3.11 46.23 -13.40
CA ALA A 50 1.71 45.92 -13.05
C ALA A 50 1.12 44.82 -13.95
N ALA A 51 1.47 44.83 -15.25
CA ALA A 51 1.03 43.80 -16.18
C ALA A 51 1.66 42.43 -15.82
N HIS A 52 2.96 42.41 -15.45
CA HIS A 52 3.60 41.18 -14.94
C HIS A 52 2.91 40.65 -13.67
N SER A 53 2.69 41.52 -12.68
CA SER A 53 2.01 41.14 -11.44
C SER A 53 0.54 40.69 -11.67
N ALA A 54 -0.10 41.11 -12.78
CA ALA A 54 -1.41 40.59 -13.17
C ALA A 54 -1.34 39.10 -13.63
N VAL A 55 -0.26 38.71 -14.26
CA VAL A 55 0.00 37.27 -14.59
C VAL A 55 0.20 36.46 -13.31
N ASP A 56 0.96 36.99 -12.34
CA ASP A 56 1.19 36.35 -11.03
C ASP A 56 -0.11 36.20 -10.24
N LEU A 57 -1.00 37.20 -10.34
CA LEU A 57 -2.33 37.14 -9.76
C LEU A 57 -3.17 36.00 -10.36
N ILE A 58 -3.08 35.79 -11.69
CA ILE A 58 -3.75 34.66 -12.36
C ILE A 58 -3.17 33.34 -11.87
N ALA A 59 -1.84 33.21 -11.76
CA ALA A 59 -1.17 32.03 -11.23
C ALA A 59 -1.65 31.70 -9.82
N SER A 60 -1.64 32.66 -8.90
CA SER A 60 -2.14 32.47 -7.52
C SER A 60 -3.63 32.13 -7.46
N ALA A 61 -4.46 32.63 -8.40
CA ALA A 61 -5.85 32.23 -8.50
C ALA A 61 -6.02 30.76 -8.93
N ILE A 62 -5.20 30.32 -9.90
CA ILE A 62 -5.17 28.91 -10.31
C ILE A 62 -4.77 28.03 -9.13
N THR A 63 -3.73 28.37 -8.38
CA THR A 63 -3.31 27.64 -7.17
C THR A 63 -4.43 27.56 -6.14
N LEU A 64 -5.13 28.67 -5.86
CA LEU A 64 -6.27 28.65 -4.92
C LEU A 64 -7.41 27.74 -5.38
N ILE A 65 -7.76 27.77 -6.66
CA ILE A 65 -8.79 26.90 -7.25
C ILE A 65 -8.35 25.44 -7.15
N THR A 66 -7.12 25.17 -7.54
CA THR A 66 -6.54 23.83 -7.51
C THR A 66 -6.54 23.22 -6.12
N VAL A 67 -6.04 23.95 -5.12
CA VAL A 67 -6.03 23.50 -3.71
C VAL A 67 -7.45 23.22 -3.19
N ARG A 68 -8.46 23.97 -3.65
CA ARG A 68 -9.86 23.68 -3.27
C ARG A 68 -10.43 22.44 -3.90
N VAL A 69 -10.02 22.13 -5.13
CA VAL A 69 -10.54 20.98 -5.88
C VAL A 69 -9.75 19.72 -5.56
N SER A 70 -8.43 19.82 -5.40
CA SER A 70 -7.55 18.67 -5.12
C SER A 70 -7.89 17.95 -3.81
N ASP A 71 -8.42 18.69 -2.82
CA ASP A 71 -8.84 18.13 -1.53
C ASP A 71 -10.23 17.44 -1.56
N ARG A 72 -10.88 17.36 -2.73
CA ARG A 72 -12.13 16.60 -2.85
C ARG A 72 -11.84 15.11 -2.80
N PRO A 73 -12.68 14.35 -2.08
CA PRO A 73 -12.54 12.89 -2.03
C PRO A 73 -12.74 12.26 -3.41
N ALA A 74 -12.45 10.98 -3.51
CA ALA A 74 -12.76 10.17 -4.67
C ALA A 74 -14.26 10.21 -5.01
N ASP A 75 -14.57 10.24 -6.30
CA ASP A 75 -15.92 10.20 -6.86
C ASP A 75 -16.00 9.15 -7.98
N GLU A 76 -17.16 9.05 -8.65
CA GLU A 76 -17.38 8.05 -9.71
C GLU A 76 -16.43 8.19 -10.90
N ASP A 77 -16.04 9.43 -11.24
CA ASP A 77 -15.13 9.74 -12.34
C ASP A 77 -13.65 9.68 -11.94
N HIS A 78 -13.35 9.94 -10.66
CA HIS A 78 -11.99 10.04 -10.12
C HIS A 78 -11.80 9.12 -8.91
N ASN A 79 -11.67 7.81 -9.15
CA ASN A 79 -11.59 6.76 -8.13
C ASN A 79 -10.44 6.93 -7.12
N TYR A 80 -9.40 7.69 -7.46
CA TYR A 80 -8.24 7.98 -6.60
C TYR A 80 -8.23 9.43 -6.10
N GLY A 81 -9.38 10.12 -6.17
CA GLY A 81 -9.51 11.52 -5.80
C GLY A 81 -8.86 12.49 -6.79
N HIS A 82 -8.84 13.75 -6.41
CA HIS A 82 -8.42 14.86 -7.28
C HIS A 82 -7.00 15.36 -7.01
N GLY A 83 -6.22 14.66 -6.19
CA GLY A 83 -4.90 15.10 -5.72
C GLY A 83 -3.89 15.45 -6.82
N LYS A 84 -3.94 14.78 -7.99
CA LYS A 84 -3.06 15.07 -9.14
C LYS A 84 -3.27 16.45 -9.76
N LEU A 85 -4.38 17.12 -9.46
CA LEU A 85 -4.58 18.51 -9.89
C LEU A 85 -3.53 19.45 -9.29
N GLU A 86 -3.00 19.16 -8.09
CA GLU A 86 -1.89 19.94 -7.53
C GLU A 86 -0.62 19.84 -8.39
N SER A 87 -0.28 18.65 -8.86
CA SER A 87 0.87 18.46 -9.75
C SER A 87 0.64 19.12 -11.12
N LEU A 88 -0.61 19.11 -11.62
CA LEU A 88 -0.95 19.81 -12.85
C LEU A 88 -0.81 21.34 -12.69
N SER A 89 -1.27 21.90 -11.57
CA SER A 89 -1.10 23.33 -11.24
C SER A 89 0.38 23.70 -11.15
N ALA A 90 1.19 22.89 -10.45
CA ALA A 90 2.64 23.09 -10.39
C ALA A 90 3.29 23.06 -11.80
N GLY A 91 2.75 22.25 -12.72
CA GLY A 91 3.16 22.22 -14.12
C GLY A 91 2.84 23.54 -14.85
N ILE A 92 1.64 24.06 -14.67
CA ILE A 92 1.22 25.35 -15.25
C ILE A 92 2.11 26.49 -14.73
N GLU A 93 2.37 26.53 -13.43
CA GLU A 93 3.26 27.54 -12.85
C GLU A 93 4.69 27.41 -13.35
N THR A 94 5.19 26.21 -13.51
CA THR A 94 6.50 25.93 -14.12
C THR A 94 6.59 26.50 -15.55
N LEU A 95 5.51 26.36 -16.34
CA LEU A 95 5.43 26.93 -17.68
C LEU A 95 5.41 28.48 -17.66
N ILE A 96 4.67 29.08 -16.72
CA ILE A 96 4.65 30.55 -16.52
C ILE A 96 6.04 31.04 -16.15
N MET A 97 6.74 30.39 -15.21
CA MET A 97 8.11 30.70 -14.84
C MET A 97 9.08 30.61 -16.05
N ALA A 98 8.95 29.55 -16.85
CA ALA A 98 9.77 29.35 -18.03
C ALA A 98 9.55 30.47 -19.08
N ALA A 99 8.27 30.84 -19.31
CA ALA A 99 7.90 31.91 -20.21
C ALA A 99 8.41 33.28 -19.73
N SER A 100 8.27 33.60 -18.44
CA SER A 100 8.79 34.81 -17.81
C SER A 100 10.33 34.87 -17.94
N CYS A 101 11.03 33.80 -17.66
CA CYS A 101 12.47 33.70 -17.78
C CYS A 101 12.94 33.93 -19.22
N PHE A 102 12.26 33.28 -20.19
CA PHE A 102 12.57 33.51 -21.61
C PHE A 102 12.35 34.97 -22.00
N TRP A 103 11.29 35.62 -21.54
CA TRP A 103 11.01 37.02 -21.82
C TRP A 103 12.07 37.94 -21.22
N ILE A 104 12.44 37.74 -19.95
CA ILE A 104 13.51 38.54 -19.28
C ILE A 104 14.84 38.38 -20.02
N ALA A 105 15.24 37.16 -20.32
CA ALA A 105 16.51 36.91 -21.04
C ALA A 105 16.52 37.55 -22.43
N ARG A 106 15.42 37.42 -23.20
CA ARG A 106 15.26 38.03 -24.50
C ARG A 106 15.37 39.57 -24.42
N GLU A 107 14.68 40.18 -23.48
CA GLU A 107 14.69 41.63 -23.28
C GLU A 107 16.09 42.12 -22.90
N ALA A 108 16.78 41.42 -21.97
CA ALA A 108 18.17 41.74 -21.60
C ALA A 108 19.15 41.67 -22.79
N ILE A 109 19.03 40.63 -23.62
CA ILE A 109 19.83 40.48 -24.82
C ILE A 109 19.56 41.61 -25.82
N LEU A 110 18.30 41.96 -26.07
CA LEU A 110 17.92 43.03 -26.96
C LEU A 110 18.47 44.41 -26.50
N ARG A 111 18.42 44.68 -25.18
CA ARG A 111 18.98 45.92 -24.59
C ARG A 111 20.49 46.01 -24.79
N ILE A 112 21.22 44.89 -24.66
CA ILE A 112 22.68 44.84 -24.93
C ILE A 112 22.96 45.11 -26.42
N LEU A 113 22.19 44.50 -27.35
CA LEU A 113 22.42 44.61 -28.80
C LEU A 113 22.08 46.00 -29.35
N HIS A 114 20.96 46.59 -28.88
CA HIS A 114 20.47 47.87 -29.42
C HIS A 114 20.98 49.10 -28.68
N ARG A 115 21.85 48.93 -27.66
CA ARG A 115 22.36 50.03 -26.82
C ARG A 115 21.25 51.00 -26.34
N SER A 116 20.09 50.47 -26.03
CA SER A 116 18.99 51.28 -25.59
C SER A 116 19.24 51.82 -24.17
N HIS A 117 19.46 53.11 -24.06
CA HIS A 117 19.60 53.80 -22.77
C HIS A 117 18.20 53.96 -22.12
N LEU A 118 18.14 53.67 -20.84
CA LEU A 118 16.95 53.97 -20.04
C LEU A 118 16.91 55.48 -19.78
N ASP A 119 15.94 56.18 -20.38
CA ASP A 119 15.59 57.55 -19.95
C ASP A 119 14.97 57.48 -18.53
N LEU A 120 15.80 57.43 -17.51
CA LEU A 120 15.40 57.44 -16.12
C LEU A 120 14.89 58.81 -15.71
N ARG A 121 13.57 59.05 -15.85
CA ARG A 121 12.94 60.16 -15.13
C ARG A 121 13.04 59.90 -13.64
N TRP A 122 13.76 60.77 -12.94
CA TRP A 122 13.99 60.64 -11.50
C TRP A 122 12.65 60.63 -10.73
N SER A 123 12.28 59.47 -10.20
CA SER A 123 11.16 59.31 -9.24
C SER A 123 11.63 58.30 -8.19
N ILE A 124 11.38 58.59 -6.92
CA ILE A 124 11.68 57.70 -5.81
C ILE A 124 10.63 56.55 -5.70
N TRP A 125 9.43 56.77 -6.24
CA TRP A 125 8.30 55.90 -6.10
C TRP A 125 8.52 54.47 -6.68
N PRO A 126 9.12 54.29 -7.87
CA PRO A 126 9.43 52.97 -8.37
C PRO A 126 10.32 52.15 -7.42
N PHE A 127 11.32 52.77 -6.80
CA PHE A 127 12.19 52.08 -5.83
C PHE A 127 11.45 51.71 -4.54
N VAL A 128 10.59 52.59 -4.04
CA VAL A 128 9.77 52.27 -2.84
C VAL A 128 8.80 51.15 -3.11
N VAL A 129 8.12 51.15 -4.26
CA VAL A 129 7.16 50.10 -4.62
C VAL A 129 7.89 48.77 -4.90
N LEU A 130 9.09 48.80 -5.53
CA LEU A 130 9.89 47.60 -5.75
C LEU A 130 10.35 46.98 -4.43
N LEU A 131 10.87 47.77 -3.50
CA LEU A 131 11.25 47.29 -2.16
C LEU A 131 10.07 46.71 -1.40
N LEU A 132 8.90 47.37 -1.49
CA LEU A 132 7.68 46.87 -0.85
C LEU A 132 7.22 45.55 -1.47
N SER A 133 7.23 45.44 -2.82
CA SER A 133 6.88 44.18 -3.49
C SER A 133 7.86 43.05 -3.10
N MET A 134 9.17 43.32 -3.05
CA MET A 134 10.16 42.38 -2.58
C MET A 134 9.89 41.88 -1.16
N ALA A 135 9.53 42.76 -0.23
CA ALA A 135 9.20 42.39 1.13
C ALA A 135 7.93 41.50 1.21
N VAL A 136 6.92 41.84 0.39
CA VAL A 136 5.68 41.04 0.29
C VAL A 136 5.98 39.66 -0.34
N ASP A 137 6.71 39.61 -1.44
CA ASP A 137 7.04 38.35 -2.13
C ASP A 137 7.91 37.44 -1.24
N TYR A 138 8.83 38.01 -0.45
CA TYR A 138 9.60 37.25 0.54
C TYR A 138 8.69 36.61 1.60
N THR A 139 7.74 37.38 2.17
CA THR A 139 6.82 36.87 3.19
C THR A 139 5.86 35.83 2.63
N ARG A 140 5.38 36.02 1.39
CA ARG A 140 4.52 35.07 0.66
C ARG A 140 5.27 33.77 0.38
N SER A 141 6.43 33.84 -0.29
CA SER A 141 7.26 32.68 -0.61
C SER A 141 7.55 31.85 0.65
N ARG A 142 7.96 32.51 1.75
CA ARG A 142 8.26 31.80 3.02
C ARG A 142 7.02 31.15 3.65
N SER A 143 5.88 31.86 3.65
CA SER A 143 4.63 31.33 4.20
C SER A 143 4.10 30.16 3.40
N LEU A 144 4.05 30.29 2.07
CA LEU A 144 3.62 29.24 1.17
C LEU A 144 4.52 28.01 1.26
N HIS A 145 5.84 28.20 1.24
CA HIS A 145 6.82 27.10 1.37
C HIS A 145 6.64 26.33 2.68
N ARG A 146 6.43 27.04 3.79
CA ARG A 146 6.17 26.41 5.09
C ARG A 146 4.92 25.53 5.04
N VAL A 147 3.79 26.08 4.57
CA VAL A 147 2.53 25.32 4.50
C VAL A 147 2.64 24.19 3.47
N ALA A 148 3.32 24.40 2.35
CA ALA A 148 3.57 23.39 1.34
C ALA A 148 4.30 22.17 1.93
N GLN A 149 5.34 22.40 2.73
CA GLN A 149 6.09 21.33 3.39
C GLN A 149 5.25 20.62 4.46
N GLU A 150 4.54 21.37 5.31
CA GLU A 150 3.69 20.82 6.38
C GLU A 150 2.53 19.99 5.81
N GLN A 151 1.91 20.45 4.71
CA GLN A 151 0.71 19.84 4.11
C GLN A 151 1.02 19.00 2.85
N ARG A 152 2.28 18.92 2.42
CA ARG A 152 2.75 18.17 1.24
C ARG A 152 2.02 18.59 -0.05
N SER A 153 1.88 19.89 -0.28
CA SER A 153 1.17 20.44 -1.44
C SER A 153 2.16 20.85 -2.53
N ASP A 154 2.09 20.19 -3.69
CA ASP A 154 2.93 20.50 -4.86
C ASP A 154 2.56 21.86 -5.46
N ALA A 155 1.27 22.23 -5.43
CA ALA A 155 0.80 23.51 -5.95
C ALA A 155 1.30 24.68 -5.11
N LEU A 156 1.23 24.59 -3.76
CA LEU A 156 1.75 25.64 -2.89
C LEU A 156 3.28 25.74 -2.94
N GLU A 157 3.99 24.65 -3.16
CA GLU A 157 5.44 24.65 -3.32
C GLU A 157 5.86 25.35 -4.62
N ALA A 158 5.13 25.09 -5.72
CA ALA A 158 5.36 25.77 -6.99
C ALA A 158 5.12 27.29 -6.89
N ASP A 159 4.00 27.71 -6.28
CA ASP A 159 3.67 29.12 -6.01
C ASP A 159 4.75 29.79 -5.12
N ALA A 160 5.23 29.08 -4.09
CA ALA A 160 6.34 29.56 -3.24
C ALA A 160 7.64 29.77 -4.00
N MET A 161 7.99 28.82 -4.90
CA MET A 161 9.18 28.92 -5.75
C MET A 161 9.07 30.04 -6.77
N HIS A 162 7.87 30.25 -7.34
CA HIS A 162 7.57 31.35 -8.25
C HIS A 162 7.91 32.70 -7.60
N PHE A 163 7.31 33.01 -6.45
CA PHE A 163 7.62 34.27 -5.73
C PHE A 163 9.05 34.33 -5.22
N GLY A 164 9.69 33.21 -4.93
CA GLY A 164 11.12 33.16 -4.63
C GLY A 164 11.98 33.59 -5.81
N THR A 165 11.63 33.19 -7.04
CA THR A 165 12.35 33.62 -8.26
C THR A 165 12.09 35.07 -8.59
N ASP A 166 10.88 35.59 -8.38
CA ASP A 166 10.53 36.99 -8.58
C ASP A 166 11.29 37.91 -7.62
N LEU A 167 11.47 37.49 -6.37
CA LEU A 167 12.31 38.18 -5.41
C LEU A 167 13.76 38.34 -5.90
N TRP A 168 14.36 37.25 -6.46
CA TRP A 168 15.72 37.32 -7.03
C TRP A 168 15.79 38.19 -8.27
N SER A 169 14.78 38.14 -9.14
CA SER A 169 14.65 38.99 -10.32
C SER A 169 14.55 40.46 -9.93
N ALA A 170 13.65 40.78 -8.98
CA ALA A 170 13.51 42.14 -8.48
C ALA A 170 14.80 42.67 -7.81
N ALA A 171 15.51 41.83 -7.05
CA ALA A 171 16.79 42.18 -6.44
C ALA A 171 17.86 42.49 -7.50
N ALA A 172 17.92 41.70 -8.57
CA ALA A 172 18.86 41.95 -9.66
C ALA A 172 18.55 43.27 -10.38
N VAL A 173 17.26 43.53 -10.68
CA VAL A 173 16.82 44.81 -11.26
C VAL A 173 17.20 45.98 -10.35
N PHE A 174 16.97 45.86 -9.05
CA PHE A 174 17.33 46.87 -8.07
C PHE A 174 18.82 47.17 -8.06
N VAL A 175 19.68 46.15 -8.03
CA VAL A 175 21.12 46.29 -8.07
C VAL A 175 21.57 46.86 -9.43
N GLY A 176 20.99 46.39 -10.52
CA GLY A 176 21.27 46.88 -11.88
C GLY A 176 20.94 48.37 -12.04
N LEU A 177 19.78 48.81 -11.54
CA LEU A 177 19.38 50.21 -11.53
C LEU A 177 20.31 51.07 -10.69
N LEU A 178 20.73 50.61 -9.51
CA LEU A 178 21.72 51.33 -8.68
C LEU A 178 23.07 51.44 -9.39
N ALA A 179 23.53 50.39 -10.03
CA ALA A 179 24.78 50.39 -10.78
C ALA A 179 24.71 51.30 -12.01
N SER A 180 23.64 51.27 -12.77
CA SER A 180 23.41 52.16 -13.91
C SER A 180 23.36 53.64 -13.47
N PHE A 181 22.71 53.91 -12.32
CA PHE A 181 22.71 55.25 -11.72
C PHE A 181 24.11 55.71 -11.32
N ALA A 182 24.88 54.86 -10.65
CA ALA A 182 26.27 55.17 -10.32
C ALA A 182 27.12 55.39 -11.60
N GLY A 183 26.88 54.59 -12.64
CA GLY A 183 27.52 54.75 -13.96
C GLY A 183 27.30 56.14 -14.58
N GLN A 184 26.07 56.60 -14.57
CA GLN A 184 25.71 57.96 -15.06
C GLN A 184 26.33 59.05 -14.18
N ARG A 185 26.30 58.90 -12.85
CA ARG A 185 26.78 59.91 -11.88
C ARG A 185 28.31 60.06 -11.92
N PHE A 186 29.04 58.95 -12.16
CA PHE A 186 30.50 58.90 -12.16
C PHE A 186 31.10 58.79 -13.57
N SER A 187 30.29 58.88 -14.64
CA SER A 187 30.71 58.82 -16.06
C SER A 187 31.46 57.48 -16.36
N LEU A 188 30.97 56.38 -15.82
CA LEU A 188 31.53 55.03 -16.03
C LEU A 188 30.66 54.23 -17.02
N PRO A 189 30.98 54.24 -18.34
CA PRO A 189 30.11 53.64 -19.37
C PRO A 189 29.96 52.14 -19.25
N ALA A 190 30.89 51.44 -18.59
CA ALA A 190 30.79 50.00 -18.34
C ALA A 190 29.63 49.60 -17.41
N LEU A 191 29.21 50.51 -16.52
CA LEU A 191 28.10 50.26 -15.58
C LEU A 191 26.71 50.41 -16.23
N GLU A 192 26.63 50.93 -17.46
CA GLU A 192 25.38 51.01 -18.23
C GLU A 192 24.86 49.62 -18.62
N TYR A 193 25.74 48.61 -18.72
CA TYR A 193 25.39 47.23 -19.00
C TYR A 193 25.12 46.40 -17.75
N ALA A 194 25.22 46.96 -16.55
CA ALA A 194 25.07 46.22 -15.30
C ALA A 194 23.64 45.63 -15.12
N ASP A 195 22.60 46.38 -15.49
CA ASP A 195 21.21 45.94 -15.42
C ASP A 195 20.94 44.74 -16.35
N PRO A 196 21.20 44.79 -17.66
CA PRO A 196 20.95 43.63 -18.52
C PRO A 196 21.89 42.43 -18.21
N ILE A 197 23.08 42.63 -17.71
CA ILE A 197 23.96 41.53 -17.27
C ILE A 197 23.41 40.87 -16.01
N ALA A 198 22.95 41.67 -15.02
CA ALA A 198 22.33 41.15 -13.83
C ALA A 198 21.07 40.34 -14.17
N ALA A 199 20.24 40.84 -15.09
CA ALA A 199 19.04 40.14 -15.57
C ALA A 199 19.38 38.76 -16.22
N LEU A 200 20.46 38.69 -17.03
CA LEU A 200 20.92 37.43 -17.62
C LEU A 200 21.42 36.43 -16.57
N VAL A 201 22.19 36.89 -15.60
CA VAL A 201 22.68 36.03 -14.50
C VAL A 201 21.50 35.42 -13.71
N VAL A 202 20.53 36.26 -13.36
CA VAL A 202 19.34 35.79 -12.65
C VAL A 202 18.48 34.87 -13.50
N SER A 203 18.31 35.16 -14.79
CA SER A 203 17.65 34.24 -15.73
C SER A 203 18.29 32.86 -15.71
N GLY A 204 19.62 32.74 -15.64
CA GLY A 204 20.33 31.47 -15.50
C GLY A 204 19.98 30.74 -14.21
N VAL A 205 19.84 31.43 -13.09
CA VAL A 205 19.40 30.86 -11.82
C VAL A 205 17.95 30.38 -11.91
N ILE A 206 17.05 31.23 -12.47
CA ILE A 206 15.62 30.88 -12.66
C ILE A 206 15.48 29.62 -13.53
N VAL A 207 16.24 29.50 -14.63
CA VAL A 207 16.24 28.28 -15.48
C VAL A 207 16.58 27.05 -14.65
N SER A 208 17.57 27.11 -13.78
CA SER A 208 17.95 25.95 -12.94
C SER A 208 16.85 25.55 -11.95
N VAL A 209 16.15 26.51 -11.36
CA VAL A 209 15.01 26.29 -10.45
C VAL A 209 13.83 25.71 -11.21
N THR A 210 13.47 26.34 -12.34
CA THR A 210 12.37 25.90 -13.22
C THR A 210 12.59 24.48 -13.74
N TRP A 211 13.84 24.15 -14.15
CA TRP A 211 14.18 22.79 -14.57
C TRP A 211 13.98 21.75 -13.47
N ARG A 212 14.39 22.08 -12.25
CA ARG A 212 14.19 21.19 -11.10
C ARG A 212 12.71 20.98 -10.81
N LEU A 213 11.93 22.07 -10.80
CA LEU A 213 10.49 22.02 -10.56
C LEU A 213 9.78 21.23 -11.68
N ALA A 214 10.12 21.49 -12.96
CA ALA A 214 9.58 20.76 -14.10
C ALA A 214 9.80 19.25 -13.96
N ARG A 215 11.02 18.84 -13.62
CA ARG A 215 11.37 17.44 -13.42
C ARG A 215 10.56 16.82 -12.28
N THR A 216 10.48 17.47 -11.13
CA THR A 216 9.71 16.97 -9.99
C THR A 216 8.20 16.85 -10.31
N THR A 217 7.67 17.82 -11.04
CA THR A 217 6.26 17.83 -11.47
C THR A 217 5.96 16.71 -12.47
N ILE A 218 6.83 16.53 -13.48
CA ILE A 218 6.69 15.41 -14.44
C ILE A 218 6.79 14.07 -13.72
N ASP A 219 7.76 13.90 -12.83
CA ASP A 219 7.92 12.70 -12.03
C ASP A 219 6.65 12.41 -11.20
N SER A 220 6.03 13.44 -10.60
CA SER A 220 4.78 13.31 -9.83
C SER A 220 3.60 12.91 -10.73
N LEU A 221 3.47 13.49 -11.92
CA LEU A 221 2.40 13.13 -12.87
C LEU A 221 2.56 11.72 -13.43
N LEU A 222 3.78 11.25 -13.61
CA LEU A 222 4.09 9.90 -14.12
C LEU A 222 4.14 8.82 -13.03
N ASP A 223 3.77 9.14 -11.78
CA ASP A 223 3.92 8.23 -10.64
C ASP A 223 5.37 7.69 -10.50
N ALA A 224 6.35 8.42 -11.05
CA ALA A 224 7.74 8.02 -10.98
C ALA A 224 8.22 8.00 -9.53
N THR A 225 9.14 7.10 -9.25
CA THR A 225 9.78 7.00 -7.92
C THR A 225 11.15 7.71 -8.02
N PRO A 226 11.21 9.03 -8.01
CA PRO A 226 12.49 9.72 -8.06
C PRO A 226 13.00 9.97 -6.65
N SER A 227 14.31 9.99 -6.55
CA SER A 227 15.14 10.39 -5.43
C SER A 227 15.45 9.32 -4.37
N GLU A 228 16.64 9.47 -3.82
CA GLU A 228 17.21 8.67 -2.73
C GLU A 228 16.27 8.55 -1.51
N ALA A 229 15.51 9.61 -1.21
CA ALA A 229 14.56 9.62 -0.10
C ALA A 229 13.42 8.60 -0.28
N ARG A 230 12.90 8.45 -1.52
CA ARG A 230 11.85 7.44 -1.80
C ARG A 230 12.41 6.03 -1.84
N ALA A 231 13.63 5.87 -2.34
CA ALA A 231 14.34 4.59 -2.26
C ALA A 231 14.57 4.18 -0.80
N GLN A 232 14.81 5.14 0.09
CA GLN A 232 14.92 4.90 1.52
C GLN A 232 13.56 4.48 2.13
N ILE A 233 12.48 5.21 1.83
CA ILE A 233 11.12 4.85 2.28
C ILE A 233 10.76 3.42 1.87
N ARG A 234 11.09 3.04 0.62
CA ARG A 234 10.82 1.69 0.14
C ARG A 234 11.62 0.64 0.92
N ARG A 235 12.92 0.88 1.16
CA ARG A 235 13.77 -0.04 1.96
C ARG A 235 13.23 -0.20 3.38
N ASP A 236 12.87 0.92 3.99
CA ASP A 236 12.34 0.94 5.35
C ASP A 236 10.99 0.21 5.44
N LEU A 237 10.10 0.38 4.44
CA LEU A 237 8.84 -0.36 4.36
C LEU A 237 9.06 -1.86 4.21
N VAL A 238 10.01 -2.29 3.38
CA VAL A 238 10.37 -3.71 3.24
C VAL A 238 10.82 -4.28 4.58
N ASN A 239 11.72 -3.62 5.28
CA ASN A 239 12.20 -4.06 6.59
C ASN A 239 11.08 -4.14 7.64
N ASP A 240 10.18 -3.13 7.66
CA ASP A 240 9.05 -3.13 8.60
C ASP A 240 8.04 -4.25 8.27
N LEU A 241 7.82 -4.55 7.00
CA LEU A 241 6.93 -5.62 6.54
C LEU A 241 7.50 -7.02 6.80
N GLU A 242 8.81 -7.22 6.60
CA GLU A 242 9.51 -8.47 6.92
C GLU A 242 9.52 -8.77 8.43
N ALA A 243 9.38 -7.74 9.27
CA ALA A 243 9.24 -7.90 10.72
C ALA A 243 7.82 -8.28 11.18
N VAL A 244 6.81 -8.28 10.28
CA VAL A 244 5.44 -8.69 10.61
C VAL A 244 5.35 -10.21 10.69
N ASP A 245 4.91 -10.72 11.83
CA ASP A 245 4.75 -12.16 12.06
C ASP A 245 3.76 -12.78 11.06
N GLY A 246 4.22 -13.76 10.32
CA GLY A 246 3.46 -14.43 9.26
C GLY A 246 3.72 -13.91 7.84
N VAL A 247 4.51 -12.85 7.66
CA VAL A 247 5.05 -12.47 6.35
C VAL A 247 6.33 -13.25 6.10
N LEU A 248 6.37 -14.03 5.02
CA LEU A 248 7.55 -14.82 4.64
C LEU A 248 8.46 -14.05 3.70
N THR A 249 7.88 -13.35 2.74
CA THR A 249 8.61 -12.57 1.74
C THR A 249 7.85 -11.32 1.36
N VAL A 250 8.57 -10.26 1.04
CA VAL A 250 8.03 -9.05 0.43
C VAL A 250 8.44 -9.02 -1.04
N GLU A 251 7.54 -9.51 -1.92
CA GLU A 251 7.85 -9.66 -3.34
C GLU A 251 7.81 -8.33 -4.09
N ARG A 252 6.85 -7.47 -3.72
CA ARG A 252 6.64 -6.19 -4.41
C ARG A 252 6.17 -5.11 -3.43
N VAL A 253 6.77 -3.94 -3.57
CA VAL A 253 6.33 -2.70 -2.91
C VAL A 253 6.26 -1.61 -3.97
N ARG A 254 5.08 -1.06 -4.19
CA ARG A 254 4.85 0.11 -5.03
C ARG A 254 4.28 1.21 -4.18
N VAL A 255 4.84 2.40 -4.30
CA VAL A 255 4.37 3.58 -3.57
C VAL A 255 4.20 4.70 -4.58
N ARG A 256 3.01 5.25 -4.67
CA ARG A 256 2.72 6.45 -5.44
C ARG A 256 2.08 7.52 -4.57
N ARG A 257 2.20 8.76 -4.99
CA ARG A 257 1.60 9.91 -4.33
C ARG A 257 0.61 10.60 -5.26
N SER A 258 -0.52 11.03 -4.73
CA SER A 258 -1.48 11.87 -5.41
C SER A 258 -1.88 13.01 -4.48
N GLY A 259 -1.33 14.20 -4.72
CA GLY A 259 -1.44 15.32 -3.78
C GLY A 259 -0.79 14.97 -2.43
N SER A 260 -1.55 15.09 -1.35
CA SER A 260 -1.10 14.76 0.01
C SER A 260 -1.14 13.27 0.33
N ASP A 261 -1.82 12.45 -0.47
CA ASP A 261 -2.16 11.06 -0.16
C ASP A 261 -1.17 10.07 -0.78
N TYR A 262 -0.89 8.99 -0.04
CA TYR A 262 -0.08 7.88 -0.50
C TYR A 262 -0.96 6.67 -0.82
N PHE A 263 -0.62 6.00 -1.92
CA PHE A 263 -1.19 4.72 -2.33
C PHE A 263 -0.06 3.69 -2.35
N VAL A 264 -0.27 2.57 -1.66
CA VAL A 264 0.75 1.54 -1.49
C VAL A 264 0.20 0.19 -1.92
N ASP A 265 0.78 -0.37 -2.97
CA ASP A 265 0.45 -1.73 -3.44
C ASP A 265 1.56 -2.68 -2.97
N LEU A 266 1.17 -3.72 -2.26
CA LEU A 266 2.07 -4.74 -1.73
C LEU A 266 1.74 -6.10 -2.31
N THR A 267 2.79 -6.90 -2.54
CA THR A 267 2.66 -8.35 -2.76
C THR A 267 3.48 -9.04 -1.68
N LEU A 268 2.79 -9.79 -0.81
CA LEU A 268 3.38 -10.46 0.35
C LEU A 268 3.25 -11.97 0.21
N GLY A 269 4.37 -12.68 0.34
CA GLY A 269 4.38 -14.14 0.48
C GLY A 269 3.97 -14.52 1.90
N MET A 270 2.92 -15.34 2.02
CA MET A 270 2.39 -15.85 3.28
C MET A 270 2.32 -17.38 3.25
N PRO A 271 2.39 -18.07 4.41
CA PRO A 271 2.21 -19.52 4.46
C PRO A 271 0.92 -19.96 3.76
N ARG A 272 0.98 -20.95 2.89
CA ARG A 272 -0.18 -21.41 2.11
C ARG A 272 -1.21 -22.23 2.91
N ASN A 273 -0.85 -22.62 4.13
CA ASN A 273 -1.72 -23.37 5.05
C ASN A 273 -2.43 -22.49 6.08
N LEU A 274 -2.42 -21.16 5.90
CA LEU A 274 -3.10 -20.25 6.82
C LEU A 274 -4.62 -20.36 6.70
N THR A 275 -5.30 -20.19 7.84
CA THR A 275 -6.74 -19.91 7.85
C THR A 275 -6.99 -18.51 7.29
N PHE A 276 -8.18 -18.29 6.72
CA PHE A 276 -8.59 -16.96 6.23
C PHE A 276 -8.46 -15.88 7.32
N GLN A 277 -8.88 -16.18 8.54
CA GLN A 277 -8.77 -15.26 9.67
C GLN A 277 -7.32 -14.88 10.01
N ARG A 278 -6.40 -15.85 9.95
CA ARG A 278 -4.98 -15.56 10.20
C ARG A 278 -4.38 -14.72 9.09
N SER A 279 -4.74 -14.98 7.84
CA SER A 279 -4.32 -14.16 6.70
C SER A 279 -4.82 -12.71 6.85
N GLU A 280 -6.08 -12.52 7.28
CA GLU A 280 -6.65 -11.20 7.55
C GLU A 280 -5.89 -10.45 8.67
N GLN A 281 -5.54 -11.14 9.77
CA GLN A 281 -4.74 -10.56 10.84
C GLN A 281 -3.36 -10.08 10.36
N ILE A 282 -2.68 -10.88 9.54
CA ILE A 282 -1.37 -10.51 8.96
C ILE A 282 -1.53 -9.29 8.04
N THR A 283 -2.55 -9.29 7.20
CA THR A 283 -2.87 -8.17 6.30
C THR A 283 -3.14 -6.88 7.09
N PHE A 284 -3.89 -6.98 8.20
CA PHE A 284 -4.14 -5.84 9.08
C PHE A 284 -2.86 -5.34 9.75
N ALA A 285 -2.01 -6.24 10.25
CA ALA A 285 -0.72 -5.88 10.85
C ALA A 285 0.23 -5.23 9.85
N ALA A 286 0.29 -5.75 8.61
CA ALA A 286 1.08 -5.18 7.53
C ALA A 286 0.58 -3.78 7.13
N THR A 287 -0.74 -3.58 7.05
CA THR A 287 -1.36 -2.27 6.81
C THR A 287 -0.98 -1.27 7.91
N ALA A 288 -1.05 -1.68 9.17
CA ALA A 288 -0.67 -0.84 10.30
C ALA A 288 0.83 -0.47 10.27
N ALA A 289 1.71 -1.39 9.88
CA ALA A 289 3.13 -1.12 9.72
C ALA A 289 3.39 -0.06 8.64
N VAL A 290 2.70 -0.15 7.49
CA VAL A 290 2.78 0.88 6.44
C VAL A 290 2.27 2.22 6.93
N GLN A 291 1.09 2.25 7.57
CA GLN A 291 0.45 3.49 8.05
C GLN A 291 1.24 4.18 9.16
N LYS A 292 2.05 3.45 9.92
CA LYS A 292 2.98 4.03 10.89
C LYS A 292 4.04 4.91 10.22
N ARG A 293 4.51 4.53 9.02
CA ARG A 293 5.49 5.30 8.21
C ARG A 293 4.83 6.35 7.33
N LEU A 294 3.71 6.00 6.74
CA LEU A 294 2.96 6.82 5.79
C LEU A 294 1.53 7.01 6.34
N PRO A 295 1.35 7.93 7.30
CA PRO A 295 0.03 8.15 7.90
C PRO A 295 -1.00 8.49 6.82
N GLY A 296 -2.12 7.76 6.84
CA GLY A 296 -3.20 7.91 5.89
C GLY A 296 -3.00 7.24 4.54
N ALA A 297 -1.97 6.41 4.39
CA ALA A 297 -1.81 5.66 3.16
C ALA A 297 -3.00 4.71 2.92
N ASP A 298 -3.48 4.70 1.70
CA ASP A 298 -4.35 3.65 1.16
C ASP A 298 -3.49 2.46 0.77
N VAL A 299 -3.76 1.29 1.37
CA VAL A 299 -2.89 0.11 1.26
C VAL A 299 -3.67 -1.05 0.67
N VAL A 300 -3.23 -1.52 -0.47
CA VAL A 300 -3.74 -2.75 -1.12
C VAL A 300 -2.70 -3.85 -0.98
N ILE A 301 -3.12 -4.99 -0.43
CA ILE A 301 -2.24 -6.14 -0.23
C ILE A 301 -2.73 -7.32 -1.05
N HIS A 302 -1.86 -7.81 -1.91
CA HIS A 302 -2.00 -9.08 -2.62
C HIS A 302 -1.19 -10.13 -1.89
N SER A 303 -1.86 -11.16 -1.34
CA SER A 303 -1.22 -12.30 -0.68
C SER A 303 -0.89 -13.39 -1.68
N VAL A 304 0.35 -13.89 -1.63
CA VAL A 304 0.82 -15.01 -2.45
C VAL A 304 1.06 -16.21 -1.54
N PRO A 305 0.36 -17.33 -1.77
CA PRO A 305 0.58 -18.55 -1.00
C PRO A 305 1.99 -19.10 -1.22
N THR A 306 2.79 -19.18 -0.15
CA THR A 306 4.20 -19.56 -0.19
C THR A 306 4.45 -20.78 0.69
N ALA A 307 5.22 -21.74 0.19
CA ALA A 307 5.59 -22.93 0.96
C ALA A 307 6.55 -22.57 2.10
N THR A 308 6.38 -23.24 3.26
CA THR A 308 7.24 -23.07 4.43
C THR A 308 8.09 -24.30 4.71
N VAL A 309 9.24 -24.11 5.35
CA VAL A 309 10.18 -25.23 5.67
C VAL A 309 9.56 -26.25 6.63
N GLY A 310 8.61 -25.85 7.47
CA GLY A 310 7.93 -26.73 8.44
C GLY A 310 6.56 -27.22 8.00
N GLU A 311 6.25 -27.12 6.71
CA GLU A 311 4.94 -27.51 6.19
C GLU A 311 4.71 -29.02 6.24
N SER A 312 3.57 -29.45 6.76
CA SER A 312 3.22 -30.86 6.85
C SER A 312 3.06 -31.50 5.46
N VAL A 313 3.26 -32.81 5.36
CA VAL A 313 3.00 -33.57 4.13
C VAL A 313 1.57 -33.36 3.66
N PHE A 314 0.64 -33.33 4.59
CA PHE A 314 -0.78 -33.08 4.36
C PHE A 314 -1.04 -31.71 3.69
N ASP A 315 -0.43 -30.64 4.21
CA ASP A 315 -0.59 -29.29 3.63
C ASP A 315 0.00 -29.21 2.23
N ARG A 316 1.13 -29.89 2.00
CA ARG A 316 1.77 -29.95 0.68
C ARG A 316 0.89 -30.66 -0.34
N ILE A 317 0.25 -31.77 0.04
CA ILE A 317 -0.70 -32.50 -0.81
C ILE A 317 -1.89 -31.60 -1.17
N ARG A 318 -2.50 -30.94 -0.18
CA ARG A 318 -3.60 -30.01 -0.42
C ARG A 318 -3.21 -28.86 -1.34
N ALA A 319 -1.99 -28.35 -1.19
CA ALA A 319 -1.52 -27.28 -2.05
C ALA A 319 -1.30 -27.74 -3.51
N VAL A 320 -0.90 -29.00 -3.73
CA VAL A 320 -0.82 -29.57 -5.08
C VAL A 320 -2.22 -29.60 -5.72
N ALA A 321 -3.20 -30.15 -5.02
CA ALA A 321 -4.57 -30.22 -5.53
C ALA A 321 -5.17 -28.81 -5.79
N ALA A 322 -4.95 -27.85 -4.89
CA ALA A 322 -5.44 -26.49 -5.03
C ALA A 322 -4.86 -25.78 -6.25
N ARG A 323 -3.59 -26.04 -6.66
CA ARG A 323 -3.00 -25.49 -7.88
C ARG A 323 -3.71 -25.95 -9.15
N SER A 324 -4.22 -27.17 -9.12
CA SER A 324 -4.97 -27.77 -10.23
C SER A 324 -6.48 -27.59 -10.11
N ASN A 325 -6.93 -26.77 -9.13
CA ASN A 325 -8.34 -26.52 -8.80
C ASN A 325 -9.14 -27.82 -8.56
N LEU A 326 -8.50 -28.78 -7.87
CA LEU A 326 -9.08 -30.06 -7.52
C LEU A 326 -9.50 -30.10 -6.05
N ASN A 327 -10.67 -30.66 -5.77
CA ASN A 327 -11.18 -30.86 -4.43
C ASN A 327 -10.73 -32.20 -3.88
N LEU A 328 -9.99 -32.13 -2.75
CA LEU A 328 -9.62 -33.33 -1.98
C LEU A 328 -10.29 -33.30 -0.61
N HIS A 329 -10.80 -34.42 -0.22
CA HIS A 329 -11.23 -34.69 1.15
C HIS A 329 -10.71 -36.04 1.65
N ASP A 330 -10.89 -36.33 2.94
CA ASP A 330 -10.46 -37.55 3.61
C ASP A 330 -9.01 -37.94 3.31
N VAL A 331 -8.11 -36.93 3.22
CA VAL A 331 -6.69 -37.17 3.03
C VAL A 331 -6.09 -37.81 4.28
N SER A 332 -5.58 -39.02 4.16
CA SER A 332 -4.86 -39.77 5.19
C SER A 332 -3.40 -39.96 4.78
N VAL A 333 -2.49 -39.66 5.70
CA VAL A 333 -1.05 -39.84 5.49
C VAL A 333 -0.54 -40.78 6.57
N GLN A 334 -0.09 -41.99 6.16
CA GLN A 334 0.47 -42.99 7.04
C GLN A 334 1.97 -43.12 6.78
N GLN A 335 2.75 -43.34 7.83
CA GLN A 335 4.19 -43.54 7.71
C GLN A 335 4.52 -44.96 8.13
N TYR A 336 5.07 -45.75 7.20
CA TYR A 336 5.64 -47.08 7.50
C TYR A 336 6.85 -47.35 6.59
N GLU A 337 7.77 -48.18 7.05
CA GLU A 337 9.03 -48.46 6.37
C GLU A 337 9.85 -47.22 5.98
N GLY A 338 9.69 -46.09 6.71
CA GLY A 338 10.42 -44.85 6.45
C GLY A 338 9.87 -44.00 5.31
N ALA A 339 8.77 -44.40 4.69
CA ALA A 339 8.09 -43.66 3.62
C ALA A 339 6.66 -43.27 4.01
N HIS A 340 6.14 -42.24 3.34
CA HIS A 340 4.74 -41.82 3.49
C HIS A 340 3.87 -42.53 2.43
N HIS A 341 2.73 -43.01 2.88
CA HIS A 341 1.67 -43.58 2.06
C HIS A 341 0.43 -42.73 2.21
N VAL A 342 -0.11 -42.30 1.08
CA VAL A 342 -1.22 -41.34 1.03
C VAL A 342 -2.44 -42.02 0.47
N GLU A 343 -3.56 -41.91 1.17
CA GLU A 343 -4.90 -42.21 0.71
C GLU A 343 -5.72 -40.92 0.66
N GLN A 344 -6.44 -40.70 -0.42
CA GLN A 344 -7.20 -39.47 -0.61
C GLN A 344 -8.43 -39.69 -1.47
N HIS A 345 -9.45 -38.84 -1.29
CA HIS A 345 -10.65 -38.81 -2.12
C HIS A 345 -10.61 -37.58 -3.01
N LEU A 346 -10.82 -37.80 -4.30
CA LEU A 346 -10.87 -36.75 -5.34
C LEU A 346 -12.31 -36.61 -5.84
N GLU A 347 -12.90 -35.44 -5.63
CA GLU A 347 -14.19 -35.10 -6.22
C GLU A 347 -14.07 -34.63 -7.66
N VAL A 348 -14.88 -35.21 -8.52
CA VAL A 348 -14.96 -34.83 -9.94
C VAL A 348 -16.40 -34.61 -10.36
N PRO A 349 -16.67 -33.74 -11.38
CA PRO A 349 -18.03 -33.51 -11.89
C PRO A 349 -18.70 -34.80 -12.35
N GLU A 350 -19.98 -35.00 -12.02
CA GLU A 350 -20.78 -36.18 -12.43
C GLU A 350 -20.80 -36.39 -13.95
N THR A 351 -20.61 -35.33 -14.72
CA THR A 351 -20.61 -35.39 -16.20
C THR A 351 -19.29 -35.86 -16.81
N MET A 352 -18.24 -36.00 -15.97
CA MET A 352 -16.91 -36.40 -16.42
C MET A 352 -16.86 -37.92 -16.72
N SER A 353 -16.16 -38.28 -17.78
CA SER A 353 -15.95 -39.70 -18.09
C SER A 353 -14.96 -40.35 -17.12
N LEU A 354 -15.09 -41.66 -16.92
CA LEU A 354 -14.14 -42.43 -16.07
C LEU A 354 -12.70 -42.28 -16.56
N GLN A 355 -12.47 -42.22 -17.87
CA GLN A 355 -11.12 -42.08 -18.44
C GLN A 355 -10.52 -40.70 -18.06
N GLU A 356 -11.28 -39.64 -18.24
CA GLU A 356 -10.83 -38.26 -17.89
C GLU A 356 -10.56 -38.15 -16.39
N ALA A 357 -11.46 -38.69 -15.55
CA ALA A 357 -11.29 -38.67 -14.09
C ALA A 357 -10.02 -39.46 -13.67
N HIS A 358 -9.77 -40.60 -14.30
CA HIS A 358 -8.57 -41.40 -14.02
C HIS A 358 -7.28 -40.70 -14.47
N ASP A 359 -7.31 -40.03 -15.61
CA ASP A 359 -6.14 -39.27 -16.10
C ASP A 359 -5.82 -38.09 -15.14
N ILE A 360 -6.83 -37.38 -14.64
CA ILE A 360 -6.68 -36.33 -13.64
C ILE A 360 -6.10 -36.90 -12.33
N ALA A 361 -6.62 -38.02 -11.83
CA ALA A 361 -6.12 -38.66 -10.63
C ALA A 361 -4.66 -39.08 -10.79
N THR A 362 -4.31 -39.71 -11.92
CA THR A 362 -2.93 -40.14 -12.24
C THR A 362 -1.97 -38.94 -12.31
N GLN A 363 -2.41 -37.83 -12.92
CA GLN A 363 -1.64 -36.59 -12.97
C GLN A 363 -1.41 -36.03 -11.55
N LEU A 364 -2.46 -35.92 -10.76
CA LEU A 364 -2.40 -35.44 -9.37
C LEU A 364 -1.43 -36.29 -8.53
N GLU A 365 -1.51 -37.63 -8.61
CA GLU A 365 -0.60 -38.56 -7.91
C GLU A 365 0.86 -38.35 -8.31
N SER A 366 1.10 -38.11 -9.59
CA SER A 366 2.46 -37.83 -10.09
C SER A 366 3.00 -36.51 -9.58
N GLU A 367 2.16 -35.48 -9.50
CA GLU A 367 2.50 -34.16 -8.98
C GLU A 367 2.76 -34.21 -7.47
N ILE A 368 1.96 -34.95 -6.69
CA ILE A 368 2.18 -35.18 -5.26
C ILE A 368 3.52 -35.84 -5.01
N ARG A 369 3.86 -36.92 -5.74
CA ARG A 369 5.16 -37.59 -5.61
C ARG A 369 6.34 -36.70 -5.97
N ARG A 370 6.17 -35.83 -6.94
CA ARG A 370 7.20 -34.85 -7.32
C ARG A 370 7.40 -33.76 -6.26
N GLU A 371 6.31 -33.25 -5.70
CA GLU A 371 6.32 -32.19 -4.67
C GLU A 371 6.81 -32.71 -3.32
N VAL A 372 6.48 -33.95 -2.98
CA VAL A 372 6.77 -34.59 -1.70
C VAL A 372 7.57 -35.90 -1.94
N PRO A 373 8.90 -35.85 -2.10
CA PRO A 373 9.72 -37.02 -2.41
C PRO A 373 9.67 -38.16 -1.39
N SER A 374 9.24 -37.88 -0.15
CA SER A 374 9.05 -38.89 0.90
C SER A 374 7.77 -39.72 0.71
N VAL A 375 6.90 -39.39 -0.24
CA VAL A 375 5.68 -40.13 -0.55
C VAL A 375 6.02 -41.26 -1.53
N ALA A 376 5.88 -42.50 -1.07
CA ALA A 376 6.12 -43.69 -1.87
C ALA A 376 4.89 -44.08 -2.73
N THR A 377 3.70 -44.03 -2.12
CA THR A 377 2.47 -44.39 -2.83
C THR A 377 1.38 -43.36 -2.56
N VAL A 378 0.58 -43.11 -3.58
CA VAL A 378 -0.66 -42.32 -3.49
C VAL A 378 -1.77 -43.19 -4.06
N LEU A 379 -2.79 -43.40 -3.29
CA LEU A 379 -4.03 -44.09 -3.71
C LEU A 379 -5.16 -43.04 -3.70
N THR A 380 -5.73 -42.79 -4.87
CA THR A 380 -6.82 -41.83 -5.04
C THR A 380 -8.12 -42.56 -5.30
N HIS A 381 -9.09 -42.35 -4.42
CA HIS A 381 -10.47 -42.75 -4.64
C HIS A 381 -11.19 -41.61 -5.40
N ILE A 382 -11.82 -41.94 -6.51
CA ILE A 382 -12.50 -40.97 -7.36
C ILE A 382 -14.00 -41.01 -7.03
N GLU A 383 -14.56 -39.86 -6.69
CA GLU A 383 -15.97 -39.69 -6.34
C GLU A 383 -16.61 -38.59 -7.19
N SER A 384 -17.94 -38.73 -7.42
CA SER A 384 -18.69 -37.68 -8.13
C SER A 384 -19.13 -36.56 -7.18
N GLU A 385 -19.15 -35.31 -7.69
CA GLU A 385 -19.74 -34.15 -6.99
C GLU A 385 -21.28 -34.18 -7.03
N PRO A 386 -21.96 -33.81 -5.93
CA PRO A 386 -21.42 -33.64 -4.59
C PRO A 386 -21.21 -35.01 -3.94
N ALA A 387 -20.06 -35.21 -3.28
CA ALA A 387 -19.88 -36.37 -2.42
C ALA A 387 -20.93 -36.27 -1.31
N THR A 388 -22.12 -36.81 -1.57
CA THR A 388 -23.20 -36.80 -0.60
C THR A 388 -22.84 -37.74 0.54
N ILE A 389 -22.60 -37.18 1.72
CA ILE A 389 -22.71 -37.89 2.99
C ILE A 389 -24.20 -38.29 3.17
N ALA A 390 -24.71 -39.11 2.28
CA ALA A 390 -26.15 -39.33 2.19
C ALA A 390 -26.56 -40.80 2.37
N TYR A 391 -25.80 -41.52 3.19
CA TYR A 391 -26.36 -42.76 3.70
C TYR A 391 -26.58 -42.55 5.20
N PRO A 392 -27.85 -42.60 5.69
CA PRO A 392 -28.07 -42.54 7.13
C PRO A 392 -27.35 -43.74 7.72
N ALA A 393 -26.32 -43.46 8.53
CA ALA A 393 -25.66 -44.49 9.31
C ALA A 393 -26.73 -45.16 10.18
N GLN A 394 -26.89 -46.46 10.02
CA GLN A 394 -27.81 -47.21 10.89
C GLN A 394 -27.11 -47.44 12.22
N PHE A 395 -27.70 -46.93 13.30
CA PHE A 395 -27.29 -47.28 14.66
C PHE A 395 -27.47 -48.79 14.86
N ALA A 396 -26.39 -49.48 15.10
CA ALA A 396 -26.44 -50.90 15.43
C ALA A 396 -26.20 -51.05 16.92
N ALA A 397 -27.25 -51.33 17.68
CA ALA A 397 -27.08 -51.79 19.05
C ALA A 397 -26.34 -53.13 19.02
N ASN A 398 -25.08 -53.15 19.46
CA ASN A 398 -24.26 -54.37 19.49
C ASN A 398 -23.71 -54.59 20.92
N GLU A 399 -24.55 -55.12 21.80
CA GLU A 399 -24.16 -55.41 23.18
C GLU A 399 -22.91 -56.25 23.33
N ASN A 400 -22.59 -57.07 22.32
CA ASN A 400 -21.40 -57.88 22.33
C ASN A 400 -20.13 -57.01 22.08
N LEU A 401 -20.15 -56.10 21.14
CA LEU A 401 -19.03 -55.19 20.92
C LEU A 401 -18.82 -54.21 22.09
N ASN A 402 -19.90 -53.75 22.72
CA ASN A 402 -19.80 -52.92 23.91
C ASN A 402 -19.13 -53.68 25.08
N ARG A 403 -19.51 -54.92 25.32
CA ARG A 403 -18.90 -55.76 26.36
C ARG A 403 -17.39 -55.95 26.09
N GLN A 404 -17.02 -56.26 24.84
CA GLN A 404 -15.65 -56.45 24.46
C GLN A 404 -14.80 -55.14 24.56
N LEU A 405 -15.43 -54.01 24.35
CA LEU A 405 -14.78 -52.71 24.54
C LEU A 405 -14.40 -52.52 26.03
N PHE A 406 -15.32 -52.83 26.94
CA PHE A 406 -15.05 -52.79 28.39
C PHE A 406 -14.00 -53.80 28.83
N GLU A 407 -14.04 -55.04 28.27
CA GLU A 407 -13.06 -56.09 28.59
C GLU A 407 -11.64 -55.66 28.21
N ILE A 408 -11.45 -55.04 27.02
CA ILE A 408 -10.15 -54.54 26.56
C ILE A 408 -9.73 -53.32 27.35
N ALA A 409 -10.62 -52.40 27.65
CA ALA A 409 -10.32 -51.24 28.46
C ALA A 409 -9.80 -51.57 29.86
N ALA A 410 -10.29 -52.69 30.45
CA ALA A 410 -9.82 -53.15 31.74
C ALA A 410 -8.32 -53.59 31.75
N GLU A 411 -7.71 -53.72 30.56
CA GLU A 411 -6.26 -53.99 30.42
C GLU A 411 -5.41 -52.72 30.56
N PHE A 412 -6.06 -51.52 30.53
CA PHE A 412 -5.42 -50.24 30.59
C PHE A 412 -5.75 -49.54 31.92
N PRO A 413 -4.82 -49.53 32.89
CA PRO A 413 -5.10 -49.02 34.25
C PRO A 413 -5.49 -47.53 34.28
N GLU A 414 -5.08 -46.76 33.30
CA GLU A 414 -5.37 -45.33 33.20
C GLU A 414 -6.80 -45.07 32.74
N ILE A 415 -7.47 -46.03 32.08
CA ILE A 415 -8.87 -45.89 31.67
C ILE A 415 -9.78 -46.14 32.85
N GLN A 416 -10.50 -45.12 33.32
CA GLN A 416 -11.38 -45.19 34.47
C GLN A 416 -12.80 -45.58 34.10
N ASP A 417 -13.29 -45.10 32.97
CA ASP A 417 -14.65 -45.36 32.49
C ASP A 417 -14.73 -45.21 30.96
N ILE A 418 -15.69 -45.91 30.35
CA ILE A 418 -16.06 -45.75 28.93
C ILE A 418 -17.59 -45.58 28.89
N HIS A 419 -18.03 -44.52 28.19
CA HIS A 419 -19.45 -44.21 28.06
C HIS A 419 -19.76 -43.60 26.69
N GLU A 420 -21.02 -43.27 26.44
CA GLU A 420 -21.55 -42.75 25.18
C GLU A 420 -21.11 -43.56 23.94
N ILE A 421 -21.09 -44.88 24.09
CA ILE A 421 -20.66 -45.80 23.03
C ILE A 421 -21.71 -45.80 21.92
N THR A 422 -21.29 -45.38 20.73
CA THR A 422 -22.14 -45.39 19.54
C THR A 422 -21.51 -46.32 18.49
N VAL A 423 -22.24 -47.32 18.05
CA VAL A 423 -21.82 -48.23 16.99
C VAL A 423 -22.62 -47.92 15.73
N THR A 424 -21.93 -47.59 14.66
CA THR A 424 -22.54 -47.30 13.36
C THR A 424 -22.06 -48.28 12.30
N ARG A 425 -22.94 -48.67 11.36
CA ARG A 425 -22.57 -49.44 10.19
C ARG A 425 -22.63 -48.55 8.95
N GLY A 426 -21.50 -48.37 8.30
CA GLY A 426 -21.42 -47.64 7.03
C GLY A 426 -21.80 -48.55 5.87
N HIS A 427 -22.50 -47.99 4.89
CA HIS A 427 -22.76 -48.59 3.59
C HIS A 427 -21.75 -47.99 2.58
N SER A 428 -20.46 -48.22 2.74
CA SER A 428 -19.55 -48.01 1.62
C SER A 428 -19.24 -49.37 0.99
N GLY A 429 -19.20 -49.48 -0.31
CA GLY A 429 -19.14 -50.72 -1.10
C GLY A 429 -18.11 -51.78 -0.78
N ALA A 430 -17.30 -51.63 0.25
CA ALA A 430 -16.52 -52.65 0.91
C ALA A 430 -17.29 -53.13 2.13
N ALA A 431 -17.69 -54.43 2.13
CA ALA A 431 -18.50 -55.11 3.08
C ALA A 431 -18.47 -54.55 4.51
N ASN A 432 -19.67 -54.16 5.05
CA ASN A 432 -19.98 -53.97 6.47
C ASN A 432 -18.87 -53.38 7.35
N SER A 433 -18.38 -52.20 7.09
CA SER A 433 -17.46 -51.50 8.00
C SER A 433 -18.21 -50.98 9.24
N VAL A 434 -17.86 -51.51 10.39
CA VAL A 434 -18.36 -51.02 11.68
C VAL A 434 -17.46 -49.88 12.16
N GLN A 435 -18.04 -48.74 12.55
CA GLN A 435 -17.37 -47.68 13.25
C GLN A 435 -17.88 -47.54 14.67
N ILE A 436 -16.99 -47.31 15.61
CA ILE A 436 -17.27 -47.12 17.01
C ILE A 436 -16.80 -45.74 17.45
N ASN A 437 -17.70 -45.00 18.07
CA ASN A 437 -17.34 -43.76 18.76
C ASN A 437 -17.62 -43.96 20.25
N CYS A 438 -16.71 -43.55 21.12
CA CYS A 438 -16.89 -43.61 22.56
C CYS A 438 -16.15 -42.53 23.30
N HIS A 439 -16.58 -42.20 24.48
CA HIS A 439 -15.89 -41.34 25.42
C HIS A 439 -15.11 -42.19 26.42
N VAL A 440 -13.91 -41.80 26.75
CA VAL A 440 -13.01 -42.52 27.68
C VAL A 440 -12.54 -41.53 28.75
N THR A 441 -12.86 -41.82 29.99
CA THR A 441 -12.47 -41.03 31.16
C THR A 441 -11.07 -41.46 31.62
N LEU A 442 -10.18 -40.45 31.75
CA LEU A 442 -8.79 -40.60 32.18
C LEU A 442 -8.49 -39.68 33.37
N PRO A 443 -7.43 -39.93 34.16
CA PRO A 443 -6.99 -39.05 35.24
C PRO A 443 -6.70 -37.63 34.77
N ASP A 444 -7.14 -36.61 35.52
CA ASP A 444 -7.02 -35.17 35.18
C ASP A 444 -5.59 -34.70 35.08
N ASP A 445 -4.63 -35.33 35.78
CA ASP A 445 -3.26 -34.97 35.85
C ASP A 445 -2.37 -35.68 34.79
N LEU A 446 -3.00 -36.49 33.92
CA LEU A 446 -2.27 -37.25 32.90
C LEU A 446 -1.78 -36.30 31.78
N PRO A 447 -0.46 -36.28 31.46
CA PRO A 447 0.04 -35.46 30.36
C PRO A 447 -0.59 -35.87 29.03
N MET A 448 -0.86 -34.90 28.10
CA MET A 448 -1.48 -35.18 26.80
C MET A 448 -0.68 -36.17 25.94
N SER A 449 0.66 -36.21 26.09
CA SER A 449 1.49 -37.22 25.43
C SER A 449 1.13 -38.65 25.88
N ARG A 450 0.89 -38.85 27.20
CA ARG A 450 0.52 -40.15 27.74
C ARG A 450 -0.94 -40.49 27.42
N VAL A 451 -1.85 -39.48 27.44
CA VAL A 451 -3.23 -39.65 26.97
C VAL A 451 -3.23 -40.18 25.52
N HIS A 452 -2.45 -39.57 24.65
CA HIS A 452 -2.35 -40.01 23.24
C HIS A 452 -1.82 -41.46 23.12
N GLU A 453 -0.78 -41.82 23.87
CA GLU A 453 -0.25 -43.19 23.89
C GLU A 453 -1.31 -44.21 24.32
N VAL A 454 -1.96 -44.00 25.48
CA VAL A 454 -2.98 -44.88 26.01
C VAL A 454 -4.15 -45.09 25.04
N ILE A 455 -4.65 -43.97 24.47
CA ILE A 455 -5.73 -44.01 23.47
C ILE A 455 -5.30 -44.79 22.23
N THR A 456 -4.10 -44.56 21.72
CA THR A 456 -3.56 -45.24 20.53
C THR A 456 -3.35 -46.72 20.79
N GLU A 457 -2.80 -47.12 21.95
CA GLU A 457 -2.63 -48.50 22.35
C GLU A 457 -3.95 -49.22 22.49
N PHE A 458 -4.94 -48.58 23.14
CA PHE A 458 -6.29 -49.09 23.31
C PHE A 458 -7.01 -49.31 21.95
N GLU A 459 -6.97 -48.30 21.06
CA GLU A 459 -7.52 -48.39 19.70
C GLU A 459 -6.89 -49.58 18.94
N ASN A 460 -5.59 -49.69 18.98
CA ASN A 460 -4.84 -50.77 18.27
C ASN A 460 -5.19 -52.15 18.87
N ALA A 461 -5.23 -52.29 20.19
CA ALA A 461 -5.61 -53.53 20.88
C ALA A 461 -7.03 -53.97 20.51
N PHE A 462 -7.97 -53.01 20.41
CA PHE A 462 -9.32 -53.28 19.98
C PHE A 462 -9.42 -53.70 18.52
N ARG A 463 -8.78 -53.00 17.60
CA ARG A 463 -8.78 -53.30 16.16
C ARG A 463 -8.14 -54.62 15.84
N LEU A 464 -7.05 -54.98 16.52
CA LEU A 464 -6.37 -56.28 16.32
C LEU A 464 -7.30 -57.45 16.68
N ARG A 465 -8.15 -57.30 17.70
CA ARG A 465 -9.10 -58.35 18.12
C ARG A 465 -10.39 -58.33 17.31
N HIS A 466 -10.69 -57.19 16.66
CA HIS A 466 -11.94 -56.98 15.90
C HIS A 466 -11.64 -56.43 14.49
N PRO A 467 -11.11 -57.24 13.57
CA PRO A 467 -10.76 -56.79 12.23
C PRO A 467 -11.92 -56.24 11.39
N GLN A 468 -13.18 -56.52 11.81
CA GLN A 468 -14.40 -56.01 11.19
C GLN A 468 -14.68 -54.56 11.55
N VAL A 469 -14.00 -54.00 12.55
CA VAL A 469 -14.12 -52.60 12.95
C VAL A 469 -13.15 -51.75 12.16
N ALA A 470 -13.65 -50.93 11.24
CA ALA A 470 -12.87 -50.10 10.39
C ALA A 470 -12.26 -48.87 11.12
N ARG A 471 -12.99 -48.35 12.11
CA ARG A 471 -12.56 -47.15 12.84
C ARG A 471 -13.10 -47.17 14.28
N VAL A 472 -12.24 -46.77 15.20
CA VAL A 472 -12.61 -46.43 16.56
C VAL A 472 -12.25 -44.98 16.81
N LEU A 473 -13.21 -44.12 17.08
CA LEU A 473 -12.99 -42.71 17.44
C LEU A 473 -13.22 -42.57 18.95
N ILE A 474 -12.17 -42.17 19.65
CA ILE A 474 -12.18 -42.07 21.11
C ILE A 474 -12.04 -40.60 21.49
N HIS A 475 -12.99 -40.12 22.30
CA HIS A 475 -12.92 -38.80 22.90
C HIS A 475 -12.41 -38.92 24.35
N PRO A 476 -11.20 -38.48 24.69
CA PRO A 476 -10.69 -38.51 26.05
C PRO A 476 -11.31 -37.39 26.87
N GLU A 477 -11.78 -37.72 28.08
CA GLU A 477 -12.36 -36.77 29.01
C GLU A 477 -11.66 -36.84 30.38
N PRO A 478 -11.52 -35.69 31.11
CA PRO A 478 -11.04 -35.68 32.48
C PRO A 478 -12.07 -36.24 33.43
N ALA A 479 -11.63 -36.87 34.55
CA ALA A 479 -12.50 -37.46 35.55
C ALA A 479 -13.41 -36.42 36.24
N THR A 480 -13.05 -35.16 36.22
CA THR A 480 -13.82 -34.04 36.81
C THR A 480 -14.83 -33.41 35.85
N ASP A 481 -15.00 -33.91 34.63
CA ASP A 481 -16.03 -33.37 33.72
C ASP A 481 -17.43 -33.64 34.25
N ASN A 482 -18.16 -32.57 34.65
CA ASN A 482 -19.51 -32.60 35.18
C ASN A 482 -20.62 -32.49 34.12
N ARG A 483 -20.31 -32.70 32.83
CA ARG A 483 -21.29 -32.60 31.73
C ARG A 483 -22.12 -33.87 31.51
N ARG A 484 -22.14 -34.75 32.48
CA ARG A 484 -22.94 -35.98 32.44
C ARG A 484 -24.40 -35.72 32.76
#